data_4cc737d90b6e5bbc1e0dd305def60598
#
_entry.id   4cc737d90b6e5bbc1e0dd305def60598
#
_cell.length_a   1.000
_cell.length_b   1.000
_cell.length_c   1.000
_cell.angle_alpha   90.00
_cell.angle_beta   90.00
_cell.angle_gamma   90.00
#
_symmetry.space_group_name_H-M   'P 1'
#
loop_
_entity.id
_entity.type
_entity.pdbx_description
1 polymer ?
#
loop_
_entity_poly.entity_id
_entity_poly.type
_entity_poly.pdbx_seq_one_letter_code
_entity_poly.pdbx_strand_id
1 'polypeptide(L)'
;MDYGKEALKACKEKKVTDALEQVVLDIIISTGLVSNMTTQMPNYYYNASLAHCVYYGATVTAEGHKHLHGEIVALGVLCLLTYDGQLEQRDRIMQFNYDMGFPVCFDDLGIDESEFDAMAQKAVTSTEWEFRPKDVTEEKFIQCMKEQNEAGKAFKAAK
;
A
#
# COMPACT_ATOMS: atom_id res chain seq x y z
N MET A 1 10.67 6.95 6.86
CA MET A 1 10.28 8.12 6.07
C MET A 1 11.36 9.20 6.05
N ASP A 2 12.13 9.36 7.11
CA ASP A 2 13.08 10.49 7.27
C ASP A 2 14.20 10.49 6.21
N TYR A 3 14.69 9.32 5.86
CA TYR A 3 15.77 9.16 4.86
C TYR A 3 15.28 8.89 3.42
N GLY A 4 14.00 8.60 3.21
CA GLY A 4 13.51 8.08 1.92
C GLY A 4 13.77 8.99 0.73
N LYS A 5 13.47 10.28 0.85
CA LYS A 5 13.65 11.26 -0.25
C LYS A 5 15.14 11.42 -0.61
N GLU A 6 16.00 11.53 0.40
CA GLU A 6 17.43 11.70 0.21
C GLU A 6 18.07 10.42 -0.35
N ALA A 7 17.66 9.25 0.14
CA ALA A 7 18.11 7.97 -0.38
C ALA A 7 17.69 7.78 -1.85
N LEU A 8 16.44 8.12 -2.23
CA LEU A 8 16.00 8.05 -3.61
C LEU A 8 16.82 8.96 -4.53
N LYS A 9 17.13 10.17 -4.08
CA LYS A 9 17.99 11.10 -4.81
C LYS A 9 19.40 10.51 -4.98
N ALA A 10 19.99 10.01 -3.90
CA ALA A 10 21.33 9.39 -3.92
C ALA A 10 21.38 8.18 -4.88
N CYS A 11 20.33 7.34 -4.86
CA CYS A 11 20.19 6.20 -5.76
C CYS A 11 20.16 6.65 -7.24
N LYS A 12 19.35 7.67 -7.58
CA LYS A 12 19.29 8.24 -8.94
C LYS A 12 20.64 8.83 -9.38
N GLU A 13 21.37 9.45 -8.46
CA GLU A 13 22.70 10.01 -8.71
C GLU A 13 23.82 8.96 -8.67
N LYS A 14 23.51 7.69 -8.36
CA LYS A 14 24.46 6.57 -8.18
C LYS A 14 25.55 6.89 -7.13
N LYS A 15 25.14 7.53 -6.03
CA LYS A 15 26.02 7.89 -4.91
C LYS A 15 25.63 7.06 -3.69
N VAL A 16 26.65 6.63 -2.93
CA VAL A 16 26.46 6.07 -1.61
C VAL A 16 26.45 7.23 -0.61
N THR A 17 25.39 7.32 0.18
CA THR A 17 25.21 8.32 1.25
C THR A 17 24.67 7.62 2.48
N ASP A 18 24.84 8.24 3.65
CA ASP A 18 24.31 7.73 4.92
C ASP A 18 22.80 7.45 4.82
N ALA A 19 22.04 8.33 4.14
CA ALA A 19 20.61 8.12 3.93
C ALA A 19 20.30 6.86 3.11
N LEU A 20 21.10 6.60 2.05
CA LEU A 20 20.94 5.38 1.24
C LEU A 20 21.31 4.13 2.06
N GLU A 21 22.40 4.18 2.82
CA GLU A 21 22.80 3.07 3.69
C GLU A 21 21.74 2.76 4.75
N GLN A 22 21.16 3.78 5.40
CA GLN A 22 20.09 3.59 6.37
C GLN A 22 18.86 2.93 5.74
N VAL A 23 18.43 3.35 4.55
CA VAL A 23 17.30 2.74 3.85
C VAL A 23 17.60 1.29 3.44
N VAL A 24 18.80 1.01 2.95
CA VAL A 24 19.22 -0.36 2.60
C VAL A 24 19.24 -1.25 3.85
N LEU A 25 19.79 -0.78 4.96
CA LEU A 25 19.78 -1.51 6.24
C LEU A 25 18.34 -1.75 6.73
N ASP A 26 17.47 -0.78 6.61
CA ASP A 26 16.06 -0.90 7.00
C ASP A 26 15.32 -1.94 6.14
N ILE A 27 15.58 -1.99 4.84
CA ILE A 27 15.05 -3.02 3.95
C ILE A 27 15.54 -4.42 4.38
N ILE A 28 16.82 -4.58 4.66
CA ILE A 28 17.42 -5.89 5.00
C ILE A 28 17.02 -6.31 6.42
N ILE A 29 17.14 -5.43 7.40
CA ILE A 29 16.96 -5.76 8.81
C ILE A 29 15.49 -5.63 9.19
N SER A 30 14.89 -4.44 9.07
CA SER A 30 13.52 -4.21 9.55
C SER A 30 12.51 -4.97 8.68
N THR A 31 12.58 -4.83 7.37
CA THR A 31 11.64 -5.50 6.48
C THR A 31 11.95 -7.00 6.36
N GLY A 32 13.20 -7.37 6.07
CA GLY A 32 13.59 -8.76 5.84
C GLY A 32 13.51 -9.62 7.08
N LEU A 33 14.13 -9.23 8.21
CA LEU A 33 14.10 -10.04 9.44
C LEU A 33 12.72 -10.04 10.09
N VAL A 34 12.07 -8.87 10.22
CA VAL A 34 10.73 -8.79 10.82
C VAL A 34 9.73 -9.58 9.98
N SER A 35 9.77 -9.48 8.66
CA SER A 35 8.95 -10.29 7.77
C SER A 35 9.13 -11.78 8.04
N ASN A 36 10.36 -12.27 8.09
CA ASN A 36 10.63 -13.68 8.38
C ASN A 36 10.16 -14.10 9.78
N MET A 37 10.30 -13.26 10.78
CA MET A 37 9.89 -13.57 12.17
C MET A 37 8.36 -13.56 12.33
N THR A 38 7.63 -12.81 11.53
CA THR A 38 6.18 -12.62 11.66
C THR A 38 5.36 -13.41 10.63
N THR A 39 6.01 -14.11 9.69
CA THR A 39 5.33 -14.92 8.66
C THR A 39 4.88 -16.31 9.19
N GLN A 40 4.96 -16.56 10.48
CA GLN A 40 4.53 -17.86 11.07
C GLN A 40 3.12 -17.76 11.65
N MET A 41 2.33 -18.81 11.45
CA MET A 41 1.03 -18.95 12.11
C MET A 41 1.19 -18.94 13.63
N PRO A 42 0.39 -18.23 14.41
CA PRO A 42 -0.78 -17.44 14.00
C PRO A 42 -0.47 -15.98 13.62
N ASN A 43 0.79 -15.60 13.51
CA ASN A 43 1.24 -14.21 13.34
C ASN A 43 1.30 -13.76 11.88
N TYR A 44 0.85 -14.58 10.95
CA TYR A 44 0.84 -14.26 9.51
C TYR A 44 0.12 -12.94 9.20
N TYR A 45 -0.88 -12.60 9.99
CA TYR A 45 -1.64 -11.36 9.89
C TYR A 45 -0.78 -10.09 9.90
N TYR A 46 0.29 -10.05 10.69
CA TYR A 46 1.17 -8.87 10.75
C TYR A 46 1.96 -8.63 9.47
N ASN A 47 2.16 -9.66 8.67
CA ASN A 47 2.94 -9.61 7.44
C ASN A 47 2.07 -9.43 6.21
N ALA A 48 0.82 -9.90 6.25
CA ALA A 48 -0.11 -9.90 5.15
C ALA A 48 -1.43 -9.33 5.65
N SER A 49 -1.67 -8.08 5.34
CA SER A 49 -2.81 -7.30 5.81
C SER A 49 -3.75 -6.95 4.67
N LEU A 50 -4.78 -6.17 4.98
CA LEU A 50 -5.71 -5.59 4.01
C LEU A 50 -5.00 -4.87 2.85
N ALA A 51 -3.80 -4.32 3.10
CA ALA A 51 -2.97 -3.71 2.07
C ALA A 51 -2.60 -4.69 0.95
N HIS A 52 -2.27 -5.95 1.29
CA HIS A 52 -2.01 -7.00 0.30
C HIS A 52 -3.28 -7.48 -0.40
N CYS A 53 -4.44 -7.41 0.26
CA CYS A 53 -5.72 -7.69 -0.40
C CYS A 53 -5.99 -6.71 -1.55
N VAL A 54 -5.61 -5.43 -1.42
CA VAL A 54 -5.67 -4.46 -2.53
C VAL A 54 -4.77 -4.89 -3.69
N TYR A 55 -3.54 -5.33 -3.40
CA TYR A 55 -2.63 -5.84 -4.43
C TYR A 55 -3.23 -7.05 -5.16
N TYR A 56 -3.70 -8.07 -4.42
CA TYR A 56 -4.29 -9.26 -5.05
C TYR A 56 -5.54 -8.92 -5.85
N GLY A 57 -6.37 -8.01 -5.34
CA GLY A 57 -7.50 -7.48 -6.09
C GLY A 57 -7.06 -6.85 -7.41
N ALA A 58 -6.06 -6.00 -7.39
CA ALA A 58 -5.57 -5.33 -8.59
C ALA A 58 -5.02 -6.28 -9.67
N THR A 59 -4.67 -7.52 -9.32
CA THR A 59 -4.17 -8.50 -10.32
C THR A 59 -5.21 -8.93 -11.35
N VAL A 60 -6.50 -8.65 -11.18
CA VAL A 60 -7.52 -8.94 -12.20
C VAL A 60 -7.79 -7.75 -13.12
N THR A 61 -7.25 -6.58 -12.81
CA THR A 61 -7.40 -5.39 -13.65
C THR A 61 -6.32 -5.35 -14.74
N ALA A 62 -6.65 -4.78 -15.90
CA ALA A 62 -5.68 -4.67 -17.01
C ALA A 62 -4.50 -3.76 -16.65
N GLU A 63 -4.72 -2.73 -15.84
CA GLU A 63 -3.70 -1.76 -15.46
C GLU A 63 -2.85 -2.23 -14.27
N GLY A 64 -3.41 -3.03 -13.35
CA GLY A 64 -2.69 -3.53 -12.17
C GLY A 64 -1.41 -4.30 -12.50
N HIS A 65 -1.38 -5.02 -13.62
CA HIS A 65 -0.17 -5.74 -14.06
C HIS A 65 0.98 -4.83 -14.53
N LYS A 66 0.72 -3.56 -14.77
CA LYS A 66 1.74 -2.61 -15.24
C LYS A 66 2.53 -1.96 -14.10
N HIS A 67 2.08 -2.17 -12.86
CA HIS A 67 2.63 -1.56 -11.67
C HIS A 67 3.45 -2.55 -10.85
N LEU A 68 4.44 -2.04 -10.14
CA LEU A 68 5.21 -2.84 -9.20
C LEU A 68 4.35 -3.22 -7.98
N HIS A 69 4.60 -4.41 -7.43
CA HIS A 69 3.95 -4.88 -6.21
C HIS A 69 3.94 -3.81 -5.09
N GLY A 70 5.09 -3.20 -4.83
CA GLY A 70 5.25 -2.19 -3.78
C GLY A 70 4.44 -0.90 -4.03
N GLU A 71 4.18 -0.52 -5.29
CA GLU A 71 3.35 0.65 -5.61
C GLU A 71 1.90 0.40 -5.20
N ILE A 72 1.36 -0.77 -5.57
CA ILE A 72 -0.03 -1.12 -5.23
C ILE A 72 -0.18 -1.35 -3.73
N VAL A 73 0.79 -2.00 -3.08
CA VAL A 73 0.78 -2.19 -1.62
C VAL A 73 0.88 -0.85 -0.88
N ALA A 74 1.64 0.12 -1.39
CA ALA A 74 1.72 1.46 -0.80
C ALA A 74 0.35 2.16 -0.79
N LEU A 75 -0.44 2.04 -1.88
CA LEU A 75 -1.83 2.49 -1.90
C LEU A 75 -2.71 1.65 -0.96
N GLY A 76 -2.48 0.34 -0.91
CA GLY A 76 -3.18 -0.56 0.00
C GLY A 76 -2.99 -0.21 1.48
N VAL A 77 -1.81 0.31 1.87
CA VAL A 77 -1.57 0.83 3.23
C VAL A 77 -2.47 2.04 3.51
N LEU A 78 -2.68 2.92 2.54
CA LEU A 78 -3.62 4.05 2.70
C LEU A 78 -5.06 3.56 2.87
N CYS A 79 -5.48 2.53 2.12
CA CYS A 79 -6.78 1.88 2.31
C CYS A 79 -6.92 1.27 3.71
N LEU A 80 -5.90 0.56 4.20
CA LEU A 80 -5.88 -0.01 5.55
C LEU A 80 -6.06 1.07 6.62
N LEU A 81 -5.30 2.17 6.53
CA LEU A 81 -5.40 3.28 7.49
C LEU A 81 -6.73 4.01 7.41
N THR A 82 -7.34 4.09 6.21
CA THR A 82 -8.70 4.61 6.02
C THR A 82 -9.71 3.72 6.75
N TYR A 83 -9.61 2.39 6.56
CA TYR A 83 -10.46 1.41 7.23
C TYR A 83 -10.34 1.50 8.76
N ASP A 84 -9.11 1.61 9.28
CA ASP A 84 -8.83 1.70 10.72
C ASP A 84 -9.20 3.06 11.32
N GLY A 85 -9.60 4.04 10.51
CA GLY A 85 -9.89 5.41 10.95
C GLY A 85 -8.65 6.20 11.37
N GLN A 86 -7.44 5.74 11.03
CA GLN A 86 -6.16 6.39 11.35
C GLN A 86 -5.84 7.48 10.33
N LEU A 87 -6.74 8.45 10.17
CA LEU A 87 -6.70 9.43 9.08
C LEU A 87 -5.47 10.34 9.13
N GLU A 88 -5.00 10.72 10.31
CA GLU A 88 -3.77 11.52 10.46
C GLU A 88 -2.54 10.77 9.92
N GLN A 89 -2.41 9.49 10.24
CA GLN A 89 -1.31 8.66 9.74
C GLN A 89 -1.45 8.42 8.23
N ARG A 90 -2.67 8.18 7.76
CA ARG A 90 -2.97 8.08 6.33
C ARG A 90 -2.49 9.32 5.58
N ASP A 91 -2.88 10.50 6.04
CA ASP A 91 -2.55 11.76 5.36
C ASP A 91 -1.05 12.03 5.36
N ARG A 92 -0.36 11.69 6.45
CA ARG A 92 1.11 11.75 6.54
C ARG A 92 1.79 10.82 5.53
N ILE A 93 1.32 9.56 5.41
CA ILE A 93 1.87 8.60 4.46
C ILE A 93 1.48 8.97 3.04
N MET A 94 0.27 9.46 2.81
CA MET A 94 -0.20 9.94 1.51
C MET A 94 0.67 11.10 0.99
N GLN A 95 1.03 12.06 1.86
CA GLN A 95 1.97 13.12 1.49
C GLN A 95 3.34 12.55 1.12
N PHE A 96 3.85 11.58 1.89
CA PHE A 96 5.12 10.93 1.58
C PHE A 96 5.06 10.17 0.25
N ASN A 97 4.01 9.39 0.01
CA ASN A 97 3.81 8.67 -1.25
C ASN A 97 3.80 9.63 -2.43
N TYR A 98 3.03 10.71 -2.34
CA TYR A 98 2.97 11.74 -3.38
C TYR A 98 4.35 12.35 -3.69
N ASP A 99 5.11 12.73 -2.65
CA ASP A 99 6.45 13.31 -2.78
C ASP A 99 7.46 12.33 -3.39
N MET A 100 7.26 11.03 -3.22
CA MET A 100 8.10 9.96 -3.76
C MET A 100 7.67 9.48 -5.14
N GLY A 101 6.51 9.94 -5.64
CA GLY A 101 5.94 9.51 -6.92
C GLY A 101 5.21 8.18 -6.85
N PHE A 102 4.80 7.76 -5.64
CA PHE A 102 3.92 6.59 -5.45
C PHE A 102 2.44 6.98 -5.58
N PRO A 103 1.56 6.03 -5.92
CA PRO A 103 0.13 6.28 -6.05
C PRO A 103 -0.50 6.68 -4.70
N VAL A 104 -1.44 7.62 -4.77
CA VAL A 104 -2.27 8.07 -3.64
C VAL A 104 -3.76 7.82 -3.86
N CYS A 105 -4.15 7.49 -5.09
CA CYS A 105 -5.50 7.09 -5.48
C CYS A 105 -5.43 5.99 -6.56
N PHE A 106 -6.53 5.30 -6.82
CA PHE A 106 -6.59 4.25 -7.83
C PHE A 106 -6.46 4.80 -9.26
N ASP A 107 -6.86 6.04 -9.48
CA ASP A 107 -6.65 6.72 -10.77
C ASP A 107 -5.16 6.83 -11.13
N ASP A 108 -4.25 6.91 -10.15
CA ASP A 108 -2.80 6.91 -10.38
C ASP A 108 -2.29 5.56 -10.91
N LEU A 109 -3.05 4.51 -10.67
CA LEU A 109 -2.80 3.16 -11.19
C LEU A 109 -3.60 2.88 -12.49
N GLY A 110 -4.41 3.85 -12.94
CA GLY A 110 -5.30 3.65 -14.08
C GLY A 110 -6.45 2.67 -13.81
N ILE A 111 -6.76 2.40 -12.55
CA ILE A 111 -7.83 1.49 -12.13
C ILE A 111 -9.09 2.31 -11.86
N ASP A 112 -10.16 1.98 -12.58
CA ASP A 112 -11.47 2.63 -12.44
C ASP A 112 -12.29 2.03 -11.28
N GLU A 113 -13.14 2.84 -10.65
CA GLU A 113 -13.98 2.39 -9.53
C GLU A 113 -14.96 1.27 -9.93
N SER A 114 -15.33 1.17 -11.21
CA SER A 114 -16.15 0.07 -11.70
C SER A 114 -15.48 -1.31 -11.61
N GLU A 115 -14.15 -1.34 -11.43
CA GLU A 115 -13.37 -2.57 -11.25
C GLU A 115 -13.30 -3.03 -9.79
N PHE A 116 -13.73 -2.20 -8.81
CA PHE A 116 -13.59 -2.51 -7.38
C PHE A 116 -14.35 -3.76 -6.93
N ASP A 117 -15.50 -4.05 -7.53
CA ASP A 117 -16.24 -5.28 -7.25
C ASP A 117 -15.43 -6.52 -7.69
N ALA A 118 -14.84 -6.48 -8.88
CA ALA A 118 -13.99 -7.57 -9.37
C ALA A 118 -12.70 -7.71 -8.53
N MET A 119 -12.11 -6.59 -8.11
CA MET A 119 -10.97 -6.56 -7.20
C MET A 119 -11.31 -7.21 -5.85
N ALA A 120 -12.46 -6.88 -5.27
CA ALA A 120 -12.89 -7.45 -4.00
C ALA A 120 -13.15 -8.97 -4.13
N GLN A 121 -13.87 -9.41 -5.16
CA GLN A 121 -14.08 -10.83 -5.45
C GLN A 121 -12.75 -11.59 -5.62
N LYS A 122 -11.74 -10.98 -6.19
CA LYS A 122 -10.40 -11.58 -6.28
C LYS A 122 -9.70 -11.60 -4.92
N ALA A 123 -9.75 -10.51 -4.18
CA ALA A 123 -9.11 -10.39 -2.87
C ALA A 123 -9.60 -11.45 -1.89
N VAL A 124 -10.92 -11.75 -1.86
CA VAL A 124 -11.50 -12.77 -0.96
C VAL A 124 -10.97 -14.19 -1.22
N THR A 125 -10.36 -14.44 -2.38
CA THR A 125 -9.74 -15.74 -2.71
C THR A 125 -8.27 -15.82 -2.26
N SER A 126 -7.69 -14.73 -1.75
CA SER A 126 -6.30 -14.71 -1.30
C SER A 126 -6.15 -15.27 0.12
N THR A 127 -4.97 -15.80 0.42
CA THR A 127 -4.64 -16.27 1.78
C THR A 127 -4.68 -15.12 2.79
N GLU A 128 -4.30 -13.92 2.37
CA GLU A 128 -4.29 -12.71 3.20
C GLU A 128 -5.69 -12.34 3.69
N TRP A 129 -6.71 -12.64 2.88
CA TRP A 129 -8.10 -12.41 3.27
C TRP A 129 -8.55 -13.24 4.46
N GLU A 130 -8.00 -14.44 4.65
CA GLU A 130 -8.32 -15.30 5.80
C GLU A 130 -7.85 -14.67 7.13
N PHE A 131 -6.79 -13.86 7.08
CA PHE A 131 -6.18 -13.22 8.25
C PHE A 131 -6.61 -11.77 8.47
N ARG A 132 -7.55 -11.25 7.67
CA ARG A 132 -8.11 -9.91 7.87
C ARG A 132 -8.82 -9.78 9.22
N PRO A 133 -9.02 -8.57 9.76
CA PRO A 133 -9.95 -8.35 10.87
C PRO A 133 -11.33 -8.94 10.54
N LYS A 134 -11.94 -9.64 11.50
CA LYS A 134 -13.18 -10.40 11.27
C LYS A 134 -14.39 -9.55 10.88
N ASP A 135 -14.35 -8.28 11.19
CA ASP A 135 -15.38 -7.30 10.86
C ASP A 135 -15.23 -6.70 9.45
N VAL A 136 -14.14 -7.02 8.74
CA VAL A 136 -13.95 -6.66 7.33
C VAL A 136 -14.80 -7.58 6.47
N THR A 137 -15.83 -7.03 5.84
CA THR A 137 -16.61 -7.67 4.80
C THR A 137 -16.14 -7.20 3.42
N GLU A 138 -16.61 -7.87 2.36
CA GLU A 138 -16.32 -7.46 0.98
C GLU A 138 -16.83 -6.04 0.70
N GLU A 139 -18.05 -5.72 1.19
CA GLU A 139 -18.64 -4.39 1.03
C GLU A 139 -17.82 -3.30 1.76
N LYS A 140 -17.35 -3.58 2.99
CA LYS A 140 -16.49 -2.65 3.72
C LYS A 140 -15.14 -2.48 3.03
N PHE A 141 -14.61 -3.52 2.41
CA PHE A 141 -13.37 -3.46 1.64
C PHE A 141 -13.54 -2.58 0.41
N ILE A 142 -14.63 -2.75 -0.35
CA ILE A 142 -14.97 -1.88 -1.48
C ILE A 142 -15.14 -0.43 -1.01
N GLN A 143 -15.84 -0.23 0.10
CA GLN A 143 -16.07 1.09 0.65
C GLN A 143 -14.76 1.80 1.02
N CYS A 144 -13.83 1.10 1.69
CA CYS A 144 -12.54 1.72 2.05
C CYS A 144 -11.69 2.06 0.81
N MET A 145 -11.77 1.27 -0.28
CA MET A 145 -11.11 1.61 -1.54
C MET A 145 -11.71 2.87 -2.15
N LYS A 146 -13.04 3.02 -2.16
CA LYS A 146 -13.73 4.23 -2.64
C LYS A 146 -13.35 5.46 -1.82
N GLU A 147 -13.42 5.36 -0.49
CA GLU A 147 -13.06 6.45 0.41
C GLU A 147 -11.61 6.90 0.24
N GLN A 148 -10.68 5.95 0.08
CA GLN A 148 -9.29 6.28 -0.18
C GLN A 148 -9.10 6.90 -1.57
N ASN A 149 -9.81 6.41 -2.58
CA ASN A 149 -9.74 6.98 -3.93
C ASN A 149 -10.18 8.45 -3.92
N GLU A 150 -11.31 8.74 -3.31
CA GLU A 150 -11.80 10.12 -3.16
C GLU A 150 -10.85 11.01 -2.34
N ALA A 151 -10.33 10.48 -1.23
CA ALA A 151 -9.37 11.22 -0.41
C ALA A 151 -8.09 11.55 -1.19
N GLY A 152 -7.56 10.60 -1.98
CA GLY A 152 -6.39 10.82 -2.81
C GLY A 152 -6.62 11.83 -3.94
N LYS A 153 -7.78 11.77 -4.60
CA LYS A 153 -8.20 12.77 -5.60
C LYS A 153 -8.30 14.16 -5.00
N ALA A 154 -8.97 14.30 -3.85
CA ALA A 154 -9.11 15.56 -3.15
C ALA A 154 -7.75 16.12 -2.70
N PHE A 155 -6.86 15.26 -2.19
CA PHE A 155 -5.50 15.62 -1.82
C PHE A 155 -4.72 16.19 -3.01
N LYS A 156 -4.79 15.55 -4.19
CA LYS A 156 -4.11 16.02 -5.42
C LYS A 156 -4.69 17.34 -5.92
N ALA A 157 -6.00 17.52 -5.84
CA ALA A 157 -6.66 18.76 -6.25
C ALA A 157 -6.28 19.97 -5.37
N ALA A 158 -5.79 19.73 -4.16
CA ALA A 158 -5.34 20.77 -3.24
C ALA A 158 -3.84 21.13 -3.38
N LYS A 159 -3.10 20.49 -4.31
CA LYS A 159 -1.67 20.75 -4.59
C LYS A 159 -1.45 21.62 -5.79
#